data_0555874f281fbe463221bef475669a81
#
_entry.id   0555874f281fbe463221bef475669a81
#
_cell.length_a   1.000
_cell.length_b   1.000
_cell.length_c   1.000
_cell.angle_alpha   90.00
_cell.angle_beta   90.00
_cell.angle_gamma   90.00
#
_symmetry.space_group_name_H-M   'P 1'
#
loop_
_entity.id
_entity.type
_entity.pdbx_description
1 polymer ?
#
loop_
_entity_poly.entity_id
_entity_poly.type
_entity_poly.pdbx_seq_one_letter_code
_entity_poly.pdbx_strand_id
1 'polypeptide(L)'
;MYAQDPGTIPWTPKTTSVVERKGIQVPPQFASLALDPVQNALSVPKGWTVNVFAATGMNKGRFMAWGPDSILFLANMNGNNVLAFPDRNRDGVADTTVIAARGFSGGHDVRFVRDTMYVAQEGSVVRLWRSDPSTVIYDKRVTLIDKSVQPNQLGGGHRTRTVVLDTLRKKIYLSVGSRGNADRETDRAVIEEYDYDGGGRRVFASGARNCVGMTLHPRTGKLWANNNGSDNQGNNLPPEWVDIVRDGGFYGYPFAYHYQRFFSFGGDYSDLLPITATDSAKVRSMVPPAALVDAHCAPMALEFTPTGFGNGYDNGLFMVMRGSWNRTPPSGAKVVFMRFDSDLDTIANSVEDFCSGFIRDTNNQSTRWARPVGLALSADGCVYVSIDEGKQCILKFTPPKAPSSTDEMSNTENGSGVRWSSDRLVITAADTGSMVDVYDIAGNRVYAGIWQGDEHVLDTSTWPQGMYLVRTVRGGLSKSAMVGVTR
;
A
#
# COMPACT_ATOMS: atom_id res chain seq x y z
N MET A 1 32.65 -21.51 2.37
CA MET A 1 32.56 -20.43 1.36
C MET A 1 31.36 -19.60 1.73
N TYR A 2 31.56 -18.39 2.27
CA TYR A 2 30.49 -17.44 2.49
C TYR A 2 30.01 -17.00 1.10
N ALA A 3 28.76 -17.30 0.78
CA ALA A 3 28.15 -16.80 -0.44
C ALA A 3 28.11 -15.27 -0.34
N GLN A 4 28.61 -14.62 -1.36
CA GLN A 4 28.65 -13.18 -1.61
C GLN A 4 28.67 -12.28 -0.36
N ASP A 5 29.62 -11.39 -0.28
CA ASP A 5 29.68 -10.37 0.76
C ASP A 5 28.33 -9.64 0.82
N PRO A 6 27.57 -9.74 1.93
CA PRO A 6 26.27 -9.07 2.06
C PRO A 6 26.35 -7.55 1.98
N GLY A 7 27.53 -6.97 2.00
CA GLY A 7 27.77 -5.56 1.72
C GLY A 7 27.61 -5.16 0.25
N THR A 8 27.43 -6.12 -0.67
CA THR A 8 27.31 -5.84 -2.11
C THR A 8 25.87 -5.58 -2.60
N ILE A 9 24.84 -5.85 -1.79
CA ILE A 9 23.46 -5.49 -2.17
C ILE A 9 23.22 -4.02 -1.87
N PRO A 10 23.01 -3.18 -2.88
CA PRO A 10 22.77 -1.77 -2.67
C PRO A 10 21.43 -1.54 -1.98
N TRP A 11 21.32 -0.45 -1.22
CA TRP A 11 20.05 0.09 -0.78
C TRP A 11 19.21 0.44 -1.99
N THR A 12 17.90 0.22 -1.89
CA THR A 12 16.99 0.64 -2.96
C THR A 12 17.16 2.13 -3.23
N PRO A 13 17.42 2.56 -4.47
CA PRO A 13 17.66 3.96 -4.78
C PRO A 13 16.49 4.84 -4.33
N LYS A 14 16.82 5.96 -3.67
CA LYS A 14 15.83 6.98 -3.34
C LYS A 14 15.74 7.98 -4.48
N THR A 15 14.54 8.19 -4.97
CA THR A 15 14.26 9.23 -5.96
C THR A 15 13.49 10.37 -5.32
N THR A 16 13.64 11.56 -5.86
CA THR A 16 12.94 12.74 -5.37
C THR A 16 11.79 13.06 -6.32
N SER A 17 10.57 12.95 -5.84
CA SER A 17 9.41 13.45 -6.56
C SER A 17 9.36 14.97 -6.51
N VAL A 18 8.77 15.59 -7.52
CA VAL A 18 8.41 17.02 -7.46
C VAL A 18 7.28 17.18 -6.46
N VAL A 19 7.59 17.73 -5.30
CA VAL A 19 6.63 17.91 -4.21
C VAL A 19 6.34 19.38 -3.95
N GLU A 20 5.17 19.65 -3.40
CA GLU A 20 4.78 20.96 -2.88
C GLU A 20 4.21 20.82 -1.47
N ARG A 21 4.33 21.88 -0.68
CA ARG A 21 3.70 21.90 0.65
C ARG A 21 2.25 22.30 0.53
N LYS A 22 1.37 21.48 1.08
CA LYS A 22 -0.09 21.70 1.12
C LYS A 22 -0.59 21.74 2.56
N GLY A 23 -1.36 22.77 2.90
CA GLY A 23 -2.18 22.78 4.10
C GLY A 23 -3.29 21.73 3.99
N ILE A 24 -3.55 21.04 5.09
CA ILE A 24 -4.65 20.07 5.16
C ILE A 24 -5.97 20.82 5.23
N GLN A 25 -6.87 20.53 4.32
CA GLN A 25 -8.25 21.06 4.40
C GLN A 25 -9.01 20.32 5.50
N VAL A 26 -9.55 21.08 6.45
CA VAL A 26 -10.29 20.53 7.60
C VAL A 26 -11.75 20.93 7.47
N PRO A 27 -12.65 20.01 7.13
CA PRO A 27 -14.08 20.26 7.13
C PRO A 27 -14.57 20.76 8.51
N PRO A 28 -15.60 21.62 8.57
CA PRO A 28 -16.06 22.24 9.82
C PRO A 28 -16.40 21.23 10.93
N GLN A 29 -16.96 20.06 10.59
CA GLN A 29 -17.28 18.99 11.55
C GLN A 29 -16.05 18.39 12.24
N PHE A 30 -14.83 18.60 11.70
CA PHE A 30 -13.56 18.11 12.26
C PHE A 30 -12.68 19.23 12.82
N ALA A 31 -13.22 20.43 13.01
CA ALA A 31 -12.48 21.59 13.54
C ALA A 31 -11.79 21.31 14.88
N SER A 32 -12.34 20.40 15.69
CA SER A 32 -11.77 19.96 16.97
C SER A 32 -10.41 19.28 16.86
N LEU A 33 -9.99 18.82 15.66
CA LEU A 33 -8.62 18.36 15.43
C LEU A 33 -7.59 19.47 15.63
N ALA A 34 -8.00 20.74 15.47
CA ALA A 34 -7.13 21.91 15.60
C ALA A 34 -5.83 21.75 14.83
N LEU A 35 -5.91 21.38 13.53
CA LEU A 35 -4.79 21.31 12.63
C LEU A 35 -4.45 22.73 12.14
N ASP A 36 -3.23 23.15 12.38
CA ASP A 36 -2.70 24.41 11.84
C ASP A 36 -2.28 24.19 10.38
N PRO A 37 -2.81 24.98 9.42
CA PRO A 37 -2.56 24.76 8.00
C PRO A 37 -1.10 24.95 7.57
N VAL A 38 -0.30 25.66 8.35
CA VAL A 38 1.13 25.87 8.10
C VAL A 38 1.98 24.82 8.83
N GLN A 39 1.77 24.68 10.15
CA GLN A 39 2.58 23.78 10.98
C GLN A 39 2.30 22.30 10.71
N ASN A 40 1.09 21.96 10.31
CA ASN A 40 0.70 20.59 9.94
C ASN A 40 0.66 20.37 8.43
N ALA A 41 1.18 21.31 7.60
CA ALA A 41 1.26 21.14 6.16
C ALA A 41 2.11 19.91 5.80
N LEU A 42 1.66 19.19 4.77
CA LEU A 42 2.33 18.02 4.24
C LEU A 42 2.99 18.36 2.90
N SER A 43 4.11 17.71 2.62
CA SER A 43 4.71 17.69 1.29
C SER A 43 4.08 16.55 0.51
N VAL A 44 3.46 16.87 -0.62
CA VAL A 44 2.73 15.93 -1.50
C VAL A 44 3.14 16.17 -2.94
N PRO A 45 2.90 15.24 -3.87
CA PRO A 45 3.18 15.46 -5.29
C PRO A 45 2.46 16.70 -5.82
N LYS A 46 3.07 17.38 -6.79
CA LYS A 46 2.53 18.60 -7.36
C LYS A 46 1.11 18.40 -7.90
N GLY A 47 0.21 19.30 -7.55
CA GLY A 47 -1.20 19.27 -7.96
C GLY A 47 -2.11 18.44 -7.06
N TRP A 48 -1.57 17.62 -6.16
CA TRP A 48 -2.37 16.86 -5.21
C TRP A 48 -2.93 17.75 -4.09
N THR A 49 -4.11 17.40 -3.61
CA THR A 49 -4.75 18.05 -2.45
C THR A 49 -4.90 17.08 -1.29
N VAL A 50 -5.00 17.62 -0.08
CA VAL A 50 -5.16 16.81 1.14
C VAL A 50 -6.30 17.37 1.97
N ASN A 51 -7.24 16.51 2.37
CA ASN A 51 -8.28 16.87 3.31
C ASN A 51 -8.45 15.80 4.40
N VAL A 52 -9.06 16.19 5.51
CA VAL A 52 -9.54 15.23 6.50
C VAL A 52 -10.81 14.58 5.96
N PHE A 53 -10.75 13.26 5.76
CA PHE A 53 -11.88 12.45 5.33
C PHE A 53 -12.79 12.10 6.52
N ALA A 54 -12.21 11.67 7.64
CA ALA A 54 -12.93 11.31 8.86
C ALA A 54 -12.04 11.47 10.09
N ALA A 55 -12.64 11.77 11.25
CA ALA A 55 -11.91 11.87 12.51
C ALA A 55 -12.73 11.42 13.73
N THR A 56 -14.05 11.40 13.62
CA THR A 56 -14.93 11.12 14.77
C THR A 56 -14.84 9.64 15.20
N GLY A 57 -14.82 9.40 16.52
CA GLY A 57 -14.87 8.07 17.11
C GLY A 57 -13.57 7.25 16.98
N MET A 58 -12.52 7.80 16.39
CA MET A 58 -11.26 7.11 16.22
C MET A 58 -10.47 7.06 17.55
N ASN A 59 -10.00 5.87 17.91
CA ASN A 59 -9.12 5.64 19.03
C ASN A 59 -8.10 4.57 18.64
N LYS A 60 -6.93 5.01 18.21
CA LYS A 60 -5.86 4.22 17.62
C LYS A 60 -6.33 3.45 16.37
N GLY A 61 -6.88 4.21 15.40
CA GLY A 61 -7.30 3.66 14.10
C GLY A 61 -6.13 3.04 13.35
N ARG A 62 -6.30 1.78 12.89
CA ARG A 62 -5.22 1.00 12.28
C ARG A 62 -5.48 0.80 10.79
N PHE A 63 -5.56 -0.43 10.31
CA PHE A 63 -5.72 -0.72 8.90
C PHE A 63 -7.14 -0.50 8.43
N MET A 64 -7.27 -0.19 7.16
CA MET A 64 -8.50 0.15 6.47
C MET A 64 -8.74 -0.77 5.29
N ALA A 65 -9.99 -0.94 4.94
CA ALA A 65 -10.39 -1.58 3.69
C ALA A 65 -11.69 -1.00 3.15
N TRP A 66 -11.80 -0.96 1.84
CA TRP A 66 -13.08 -0.73 1.17
C TRP A 66 -13.96 -1.97 1.34
N GLY A 67 -15.16 -1.75 1.83
CA GLY A 67 -16.20 -2.76 1.93
C GLY A 67 -17.27 -2.57 0.86
N PRO A 68 -18.43 -3.24 1.00
CA PRO A 68 -19.56 -3.04 0.12
C PRO A 68 -20.00 -1.58 0.04
N ASP A 69 -20.64 -1.22 -1.07
CA ASP A 69 -21.20 0.11 -1.34
C ASP A 69 -20.15 1.24 -1.33
N SER A 70 -18.86 0.91 -1.59
CA SER A 70 -17.73 1.84 -1.55
C SER A 70 -17.60 2.57 -0.21
N ILE A 71 -17.93 1.90 0.88
CA ILE A 71 -17.76 2.42 2.24
C ILE A 71 -16.38 2.03 2.76
N LEU A 72 -15.64 3.01 3.31
CA LEU A 72 -14.36 2.76 3.95
C LEU A 72 -14.57 2.29 5.38
N PHE A 73 -13.90 1.19 5.76
CA PHE A 73 -13.90 0.63 7.11
C PHE A 73 -12.52 0.73 7.74
N LEU A 74 -12.46 0.87 9.07
CA LEU A 74 -11.24 1.03 9.85
C LEU A 74 -11.27 0.10 11.07
N ALA A 75 -10.22 -0.67 11.27
CA ALA A 75 -9.96 -1.35 12.54
C ALA A 75 -9.58 -0.32 13.62
N ASN A 76 -10.44 -0.10 14.60
CA ASN A 76 -10.28 0.91 15.65
C ASN A 76 -9.78 0.25 16.93
N MET A 77 -8.47 0.06 17.02
CA MET A 77 -7.79 -0.86 17.93
C MET A 77 -8.15 -0.66 19.41
N ASN A 78 -8.03 0.57 19.93
CA ASN A 78 -8.36 0.87 21.31
C ASN A 78 -9.87 1.13 21.53
N GLY A 79 -10.61 1.36 20.44
CA GLY A 79 -12.07 1.40 20.47
C GLY A 79 -12.72 0.03 20.55
N ASN A 80 -11.94 -1.05 20.37
CA ASN A 80 -12.40 -2.45 20.33
C ASN A 80 -13.55 -2.67 19.34
N ASN A 81 -13.52 -1.95 18.21
CA ASN A 81 -14.57 -2.00 17.20
C ASN A 81 -14.00 -1.78 15.79
N VAL A 82 -14.85 -1.95 14.80
CA VAL A 82 -14.62 -1.53 13.44
C VAL A 82 -15.54 -0.35 13.15
N LEU A 83 -14.98 0.73 12.62
CA LEU A 83 -15.71 1.91 12.20
C LEU A 83 -15.98 1.85 10.69
N ALA A 84 -17.15 2.33 10.27
CA ALA A 84 -17.51 2.54 8.87
C ALA A 84 -17.75 4.03 8.63
N PHE A 85 -17.32 4.51 7.47
CA PHE A 85 -17.36 5.92 7.09
C PHE A 85 -18.07 6.08 5.72
N PRO A 86 -19.41 6.10 5.70
CA PRO A 86 -20.15 6.40 4.48
C PRO A 86 -19.87 7.83 3.99
N ASP A 87 -19.69 7.98 2.69
CA ASP A 87 -19.60 9.24 1.95
C ASP A 87 -20.60 9.14 0.78
N ARG A 88 -21.90 9.35 1.07
CA ARG A 88 -23.00 9.12 0.12
C ARG A 88 -23.09 10.21 -0.93
N ASN A 89 -22.77 11.45 -0.55
CA ASN A 89 -22.77 12.60 -1.45
C ASN A 89 -21.50 12.68 -2.30
N ARG A 90 -20.47 11.83 -2.00
CA ARG A 90 -19.20 11.73 -2.70
C ARG A 90 -18.41 13.05 -2.73
N ASP A 91 -18.51 13.85 -1.69
CA ASP A 91 -17.74 15.09 -1.56
C ASP A 91 -16.31 14.87 -1.05
N GLY A 92 -15.98 13.63 -0.68
CA GLY A 92 -14.67 13.25 -0.18
C GLY A 92 -14.51 13.49 1.31
N VAL A 93 -15.62 13.59 2.04
CA VAL A 93 -15.70 13.72 3.50
C VAL A 93 -16.77 12.75 3.99
N ALA A 94 -16.45 11.95 5.01
CA ALA A 94 -17.44 11.02 5.55
C ALA A 94 -18.65 11.76 6.15
N ASP A 95 -19.86 11.41 5.74
CA ASP A 95 -21.12 11.99 6.24
C ASP A 95 -21.29 11.71 7.73
N THR A 96 -20.86 10.54 8.19
CA THR A 96 -21.01 10.06 9.56
C THR A 96 -19.99 8.97 9.87
N THR A 97 -19.87 8.66 11.16
CA THR A 97 -19.09 7.51 11.65
C THR A 97 -20.06 6.50 12.28
N VAL A 98 -20.03 5.27 11.79
CA VAL A 98 -20.87 4.18 12.31
C VAL A 98 -20.00 3.10 12.91
N ILE A 99 -20.35 2.58 14.08
CA ILE A 99 -19.71 1.39 14.62
C ILE A 99 -20.30 0.16 13.89
N ALA A 100 -19.54 -0.36 12.94
CA ALA A 100 -19.98 -1.46 12.09
C ALA A 100 -19.93 -2.82 12.80
N ALA A 101 -18.97 -3.02 13.71
CA ALA A 101 -18.85 -4.25 14.51
C ALA A 101 -18.12 -3.97 15.83
N ARG A 102 -18.38 -4.76 16.87
CA ARG A 102 -17.83 -4.58 18.23
C ARG A 102 -17.16 -5.84 18.75
N GLY A 103 -16.37 -5.70 19.82
CA GLY A 103 -15.82 -6.80 20.61
C GLY A 103 -14.52 -7.38 20.05
N PHE A 104 -13.61 -6.52 19.60
CA PHE A 104 -12.29 -6.88 19.12
C PHE A 104 -11.21 -6.37 20.06
N SER A 105 -10.58 -7.26 20.80
CA SER A 105 -9.45 -6.91 21.68
C SER A 105 -8.19 -6.66 20.85
N GLY A 106 -7.85 -5.38 20.65
CA GLY A 106 -6.69 -5.00 19.87
C GLY A 106 -6.82 -5.32 18.37
N GLY A 107 -8.02 -5.19 17.79
CA GLY A 107 -8.25 -5.37 16.36
C GLY A 107 -7.33 -4.46 15.53
N HIS A 108 -6.56 -5.06 14.64
CA HIS A 108 -5.53 -4.36 13.87
C HIS A 108 -5.86 -4.24 12.38
N ASP A 109 -6.42 -5.27 11.80
CA ASP A 109 -6.67 -5.36 10.37
C ASP A 109 -8.12 -5.73 10.08
N VAL A 110 -8.69 -5.10 9.06
CA VAL A 110 -10.02 -5.39 8.52
C VAL A 110 -9.91 -5.63 7.03
N ARG A 111 -10.51 -6.70 6.54
CA ARG A 111 -10.51 -7.07 5.11
C ARG A 111 -11.91 -7.50 4.68
N PHE A 112 -12.14 -7.44 3.39
CA PHE A 112 -13.42 -7.84 2.79
C PHE A 112 -13.19 -8.85 1.67
N VAL A 113 -14.11 -9.80 1.59
CA VAL A 113 -14.34 -10.62 0.40
C VAL A 113 -15.83 -10.53 0.10
N ARG A 114 -16.17 -9.77 -0.94
CA ARG A 114 -17.56 -9.37 -1.21
C ARG A 114 -18.18 -8.73 0.03
N ASP A 115 -19.30 -9.24 0.51
CA ASP A 115 -20.04 -8.72 1.67
C ASP A 115 -19.55 -9.28 3.02
N THR A 116 -18.53 -10.12 3.02
CA THR A 116 -18.01 -10.74 4.23
C THR A 116 -16.82 -9.96 4.75
N MET A 117 -16.90 -9.53 6.02
CA MET A 117 -15.82 -8.85 6.72
C MET A 117 -14.96 -9.87 7.47
N TYR A 118 -13.66 -9.63 7.50
CA TYR A 118 -12.68 -10.37 8.30
C TYR A 118 -11.91 -9.38 9.17
N VAL A 119 -11.80 -9.67 10.47
CA VAL A 119 -11.06 -8.84 11.41
C VAL A 119 -9.98 -9.67 12.07
N ALA A 120 -8.73 -9.22 11.94
CA ALA A 120 -7.61 -9.83 12.62
C ALA A 120 -7.28 -9.08 13.92
N GLN A 121 -7.24 -9.82 15.01
CA GLN A 121 -6.82 -9.39 16.34
C GLN A 121 -5.79 -10.36 16.91
N GLU A 122 -5.14 -10.03 18.04
CA GLU A 122 -4.10 -10.88 18.61
C GLU A 122 -4.53 -12.33 18.77
N GLY A 123 -5.70 -12.55 19.35
CA GLY A 123 -6.20 -13.88 19.74
C GLY A 123 -6.95 -14.61 18.64
N SER A 124 -7.31 -13.97 17.53
CA SER A 124 -8.14 -14.65 16.51
C SER A 124 -8.23 -13.89 15.20
N VAL A 125 -8.69 -14.59 14.16
CA VAL A 125 -9.31 -14.00 12.99
C VAL A 125 -10.81 -14.30 13.04
N VAL A 126 -11.63 -13.25 12.99
CA VAL A 126 -13.08 -13.34 13.07
C VAL A 126 -13.68 -13.04 11.69
N ARG A 127 -14.57 -13.90 11.23
CA ARG A 127 -15.36 -13.69 10.01
C ARG A 127 -16.76 -13.21 10.41
N LEU A 128 -17.23 -12.12 9.77
CA LEU A 128 -18.50 -11.46 10.08
C LEU A 128 -19.34 -11.26 8.83
N TRP A 129 -20.66 -11.25 9.02
CA TRP A 129 -21.63 -10.91 7.97
C TRP A 129 -22.80 -10.12 8.55
N ARG A 130 -23.56 -9.50 7.69
CA ARG A 130 -24.75 -8.71 8.01
C ARG A 130 -26.00 -9.59 7.95
N SER A 131 -26.86 -9.52 8.94
CA SER A 131 -28.20 -10.12 8.86
C SER A 131 -29.13 -9.27 7.99
N ASP A 132 -28.90 -7.95 7.96
CA ASP A 132 -29.59 -6.99 7.10
C ASP A 132 -28.58 -6.32 6.16
N PRO A 133 -28.56 -6.67 4.86
CA PRO A 133 -27.62 -6.09 3.91
C PRO A 133 -27.87 -4.60 3.63
N SER A 134 -29.00 -4.02 4.03
CA SER A 134 -29.27 -2.58 3.89
C SER A 134 -28.51 -1.71 4.90
N THR A 135 -27.92 -2.31 5.93
CA THR A 135 -27.17 -1.62 6.97
C THR A 135 -25.67 -1.82 6.80
N VAL A 136 -24.86 -1.05 7.51
CA VAL A 136 -23.40 -1.25 7.60
C VAL A 136 -23.00 -2.05 8.86
N ILE A 137 -23.98 -2.66 9.55
CA ILE A 137 -23.78 -3.36 10.82
C ILE A 137 -23.51 -4.84 10.59
N TYR A 138 -22.37 -5.33 11.05
CA TYR A 138 -21.96 -6.73 11.01
C TYR A 138 -22.27 -7.39 12.34
N ASP A 139 -23.46 -7.95 12.46
CA ASP A 139 -24.02 -8.49 13.71
C ASP A 139 -23.86 -10.01 13.86
N LYS A 140 -23.53 -10.72 12.79
CA LYS A 140 -23.24 -12.16 12.80
C LYS A 140 -21.75 -12.40 12.67
N ARG A 141 -21.24 -13.36 13.43
CA ARG A 141 -19.81 -13.70 13.38
C ARG A 141 -19.50 -15.13 13.79
N VAL A 142 -18.33 -15.57 13.34
CA VAL A 142 -17.69 -16.83 13.76
C VAL A 142 -16.19 -16.60 13.92
N THR A 143 -15.57 -17.18 14.93
CA THR A 143 -14.11 -17.26 15.03
C THR A 143 -13.64 -18.25 13.98
N LEU A 144 -12.90 -17.76 13.00
CA LEU A 144 -12.38 -18.55 11.88
C LEU A 144 -11.04 -19.19 12.24
N ILE A 145 -10.14 -18.42 12.86
CA ILE A 145 -8.86 -18.87 13.39
C ILE A 145 -8.79 -18.51 14.86
N ASP A 146 -8.64 -19.50 15.72
CA ASP A 146 -8.48 -19.29 17.16
C ASP A 146 -7.01 -19.49 17.55
N LYS A 147 -6.39 -18.44 18.07
CA LYS A 147 -4.99 -18.44 18.52
C LYS A 147 -4.84 -18.87 19.97
N SER A 148 -5.93 -19.05 20.74
CA SER A 148 -5.88 -19.52 22.12
C SER A 148 -5.34 -20.96 22.24
N VAL A 149 -5.46 -21.75 21.19
CA VAL A 149 -4.86 -23.10 21.08
C VAL A 149 -3.34 -23.07 20.85
N GLN A 150 -2.77 -21.87 20.68
CA GLN A 150 -1.34 -21.62 20.50
C GLN A 150 -0.86 -20.52 21.46
N PRO A 151 -0.89 -20.79 22.78
CA PRO A 151 -0.68 -19.75 23.80
C PRO A 151 0.70 -19.07 23.70
N ASN A 152 1.73 -19.75 23.17
CA ASN A 152 3.05 -19.18 22.96
C ASN A 152 3.06 -18.03 21.93
N GLN A 153 2.02 -17.91 21.11
CA GLN A 153 1.88 -16.85 20.12
C GLN A 153 1.19 -15.59 20.67
N LEU A 154 0.67 -15.63 21.90
CA LEU A 154 0.03 -14.50 22.56
C LEU A 154 1.03 -13.71 23.41
N GLY A 155 0.71 -12.45 23.67
CA GLY A 155 1.55 -11.54 24.47
C GLY A 155 2.82 -11.08 23.75
N GLY A 156 3.73 -10.50 24.50
CA GLY A 156 4.98 -9.92 23.99
C GLY A 156 4.79 -8.55 23.35
N GLY A 157 5.83 -8.08 22.64
CA GLY A 157 5.88 -6.76 22.05
C GLY A 157 5.07 -6.63 20.74
N HIS A 158 5.05 -7.68 19.91
CA HIS A 158 4.44 -7.64 18.57
C HIS A 158 3.14 -8.44 18.53
N ARG A 159 2.07 -7.83 19.02
CA ARG A 159 0.75 -8.48 19.19
C ARG A 159 -0.23 -8.23 18.06
N THR A 160 0.06 -7.29 17.14
CA THR A 160 -0.78 -7.06 15.97
C THR A 160 -0.76 -8.25 15.01
N ARG A 161 -1.88 -8.49 14.37
CA ARG A 161 -2.05 -9.55 13.36
C ARG A 161 -2.57 -8.92 12.07
N THR A 162 -1.96 -9.28 10.96
CA THR A 162 -2.42 -8.88 9.63
C THR A 162 -2.84 -10.11 8.88
N VAL A 163 -3.99 -10.04 8.22
CA VAL A 163 -4.57 -11.14 7.46
C VAL A 163 -4.62 -10.80 5.98
N VAL A 164 -4.25 -11.77 5.15
CA VAL A 164 -4.41 -11.71 3.69
C VAL A 164 -5.26 -12.88 3.22
N LEU A 165 -6.26 -12.58 2.41
CA LEU A 165 -7.23 -13.57 1.91
C LEU A 165 -6.96 -13.85 0.43
N ASP A 166 -6.37 -15.01 0.14
CA ASP A 166 -6.19 -15.48 -1.25
C ASP A 166 -7.43 -16.26 -1.69
N THR A 167 -8.33 -15.56 -2.32
CA THR A 167 -9.59 -16.14 -2.79
C THR A 167 -9.42 -17.11 -3.96
N LEU A 168 -8.34 -16.96 -4.71
CA LEU A 168 -8.05 -17.84 -5.86
C LEU A 168 -7.49 -19.18 -5.40
N ARG A 169 -6.49 -19.15 -4.50
CA ARG A 169 -5.88 -20.37 -3.97
C ARG A 169 -6.63 -20.98 -2.79
N LYS A 170 -7.67 -20.26 -2.29
CA LYS A 170 -8.42 -20.64 -1.08
C LYS A 170 -7.52 -20.76 0.13
N LYS A 171 -6.65 -19.77 0.35
CA LYS A 171 -5.71 -19.70 1.47
C LYS A 171 -5.85 -18.40 2.24
N ILE A 172 -5.51 -18.46 3.51
CA ILE A 172 -5.42 -17.33 4.42
C ILE A 172 -3.98 -17.26 4.92
N TYR A 173 -3.35 -16.08 4.81
CA TYR A 173 -2.05 -15.83 5.41
C TYR A 173 -2.20 -14.92 6.62
N LEU A 174 -1.51 -15.26 7.71
CA LEU A 174 -1.58 -14.54 8.98
C LEU A 174 -0.17 -14.24 9.50
N SER A 175 0.13 -12.96 9.78
CA SER A 175 1.40 -12.59 10.38
C SER A 175 1.39 -12.83 11.90
N VAL A 176 2.49 -13.36 12.43
CA VAL A 176 2.72 -13.56 13.86
C VAL A 176 4.09 -13.01 14.21
N GLY A 177 4.13 -11.79 14.76
CA GLY A 177 5.37 -11.13 15.12
C GLY A 177 6.10 -11.80 16.28
N SER A 178 7.40 -11.50 16.47
CA SER A 178 8.23 -12.01 17.56
C SER A 178 7.72 -11.58 18.94
N ARG A 179 8.11 -12.29 19.99
CA ARG A 179 7.78 -11.92 21.36
C ARG A 179 8.60 -10.71 21.81
N GLY A 180 9.90 -10.76 21.59
CA GLY A 180 10.87 -9.74 22.00
C GLY A 180 11.68 -9.19 20.86
N ASN A 181 12.79 -8.54 21.20
CA ASN A 181 13.68 -7.89 20.25
C ASN A 181 14.47 -8.92 19.41
N ALA A 182 15.12 -9.87 20.06
CA ALA A 182 16.04 -10.84 19.43
C ALA A 182 16.04 -12.15 20.21
N ASP A 183 15.02 -12.98 20.03
CA ASP A 183 14.85 -14.25 20.77
C ASP A 183 14.86 -15.44 19.81
N ARG A 184 15.39 -16.61 20.31
CA ARG A 184 15.20 -17.90 19.65
C ARG A 184 13.77 -18.37 19.88
N GLU A 185 12.88 -17.90 19.03
CA GLU A 185 11.46 -18.24 19.15
C GLU A 185 11.10 -19.46 18.32
N THR A 186 10.18 -20.25 18.84
CA THR A 186 9.41 -21.24 18.09
C THR A 186 8.03 -20.69 17.83
N ASP A 187 7.40 -21.00 16.71
CA ASP A 187 6.04 -20.57 16.36
C ASP A 187 5.78 -19.06 16.30
N ARG A 188 6.81 -18.21 16.40
CA ARG A 188 6.69 -16.76 16.26
C ARG A 188 7.69 -16.23 15.24
N ALA A 189 7.60 -14.93 14.91
CA ALA A 189 8.34 -14.33 13.81
C ALA A 189 8.12 -15.12 12.50
N VAL A 190 6.86 -15.45 12.25
CA VAL A 190 6.42 -16.28 11.12
C VAL A 190 5.26 -15.63 10.37
N ILE A 191 5.07 -16.08 9.15
CA ILE A 191 3.82 -15.93 8.42
C ILE A 191 3.23 -17.34 8.30
N GLU A 192 2.01 -17.51 8.77
CA GLU A 192 1.27 -18.76 8.74
C GLU A 192 0.34 -18.78 7.54
N GLU A 193 0.12 -19.97 7.01
CA GLU A 193 -0.92 -20.28 6.03
C GLU A 193 -1.98 -21.18 6.65
N TYR A 194 -3.22 -20.89 6.30
CA TYR A 194 -4.41 -21.68 6.65
C TYR A 194 -5.22 -21.96 5.40
N ASP A 195 -6.05 -23.00 5.45
CA ASP A 195 -7.12 -23.18 4.50
C ASP A 195 -8.19 -22.09 4.68
N TYR A 196 -9.03 -21.90 3.67
CA TYR A 196 -10.00 -20.78 3.67
C TYR A 196 -11.12 -20.95 4.73
N ASP A 197 -11.26 -22.13 5.30
CA ASP A 197 -12.15 -22.43 6.43
C ASP A 197 -11.50 -22.21 7.81
N GLY A 198 -10.22 -21.82 7.84
CA GLY A 198 -9.43 -21.59 9.05
C GLY A 198 -8.69 -22.81 9.58
N GLY A 199 -8.83 -23.99 8.93
CA GLY A 199 -8.08 -25.19 9.22
C GLY A 199 -6.69 -25.25 8.56
N GLY A 200 -6.04 -26.40 8.60
CA GLY A 200 -4.82 -26.70 7.82
C GLY A 200 -3.60 -25.83 8.15
N ARG A 201 -3.49 -25.30 9.38
CA ARG A 201 -2.39 -24.41 9.79
C ARG A 201 -1.01 -25.00 9.48
N ARG A 202 -0.16 -24.19 8.83
CA ARG A 202 1.27 -24.46 8.70
C ARG A 202 2.08 -23.17 8.76
N VAL A 203 3.35 -23.26 9.07
CA VAL A 203 4.28 -22.13 8.89
C VAL A 203 4.60 -22.01 7.42
N PHE A 204 4.21 -20.91 6.81
CA PHE A 204 4.49 -20.59 5.41
C PHE A 204 5.89 -20.00 5.24
N ALA A 205 6.26 -19.07 6.13
CA ALA A 205 7.58 -18.43 6.13
C ALA A 205 8.04 -18.13 7.55
N SER A 206 9.35 -18.07 7.77
CA SER A 206 9.96 -17.88 9.10
C SER A 206 11.06 -16.81 9.05
N GLY A 207 11.51 -16.37 10.24
CA GLY A 207 12.53 -15.32 10.34
C GLY A 207 12.04 -13.94 9.98
N ALA A 208 10.73 -13.74 9.89
CA ALA A 208 10.05 -12.48 9.65
C ALA A 208 9.68 -11.85 11.01
N ARG A 209 10.56 -11.02 11.58
CA ARG A 209 10.45 -10.52 12.96
C ARG A 209 9.09 -9.93 13.27
N ASN A 210 8.64 -8.99 12.47
CA ASN A 210 7.34 -8.34 12.65
C ASN A 210 6.82 -7.78 11.32
N CYS A 211 6.24 -8.66 10.52
CA CYS A 211 5.58 -8.29 9.26
C CYS A 211 4.21 -7.69 9.57
N VAL A 212 4.15 -6.36 9.70
CA VAL A 212 2.90 -5.66 9.99
C VAL A 212 2.08 -5.46 8.73
N GLY A 213 2.71 -5.10 7.60
CA GLY A 213 2.03 -4.98 6.32
C GLY A 213 2.17 -6.23 5.46
N MET A 214 1.08 -6.70 4.90
CA MET A 214 1.04 -7.78 3.92
C MET A 214 -0.04 -7.51 2.86
N THR A 215 0.23 -7.91 1.62
CA THR A 215 -0.71 -7.80 0.50
C THR A 215 -0.43 -8.84 -0.57
N LEU A 216 -1.41 -9.14 -1.41
CA LEU A 216 -1.18 -9.90 -2.65
C LEU A 216 -0.89 -8.95 -3.79
N HIS A 217 0.08 -9.29 -4.61
CA HIS A 217 0.27 -8.59 -5.87
C HIS A 217 -0.93 -8.86 -6.79
N PRO A 218 -1.64 -7.83 -7.30
CA PRO A 218 -2.94 -8.02 -7.95
C PRO A 218 -2.91 -8.88 -9.21
N ARG A 219 -1.79 -8.91 -9.93
CA ARG A 219 -1.63 -9.67 -11.18
C ARG A 219 -0.92 -11.00 -11.00
N THR A 220 0.12 -11.06 -10.16
CA THR A 220 0.89 -12.31 -9.98
C THR A 220 0.33 -13.19 -8.87
N GLY A 221 -0.49 -12.64 -7.98
CA GLY A 221 -1.00 -13.32 -6.79
C GLY A 221 0.09 -13.71 -5.79
N LYS A 222 1.32 -13.18 -5.92
CA LYS A 222 2.40 -13.41 -4.96
C LYS A 222 2.11 -12.64 -3.68
N LEU A 223 2.37 -13.27 -2.54
CA LEU A 223 2.29 -12.61 -1.24
C LEU A 223 3.51 -11.72 -1.04
N TRP A 224 3.29 -10.48 -0.65
CA TRP A 224 4.30 -9.51 -0.29
C TRP A 224 4.14 -9.08 1.15
N ALA A 225 5.26 -8.79 1.82
CA ALA A 225 5.27 -8.27 3.18
C ALA A 225 6.37 -7.24 3.37
N ASN A 226 6.17 -6.37 4.36
CA ASN A 226 7.25 -5.58 4.94
C ASN A 226 7.62 -6.13 6.31
N ASN A 227 8.78 -5.73 6.84
CA ASN A 227 9.23 -6.18 8.15
C ASN A 227 9.77 -5.02 8.98
N ASN A 228 9.41 -5.02 10.25
CA ASN A 228 10.04 -4.18 11.25
C ASN A 228 11.23 -4.96 11.85
N GLY A 229 12.44 -4.47 11.58
CA GLY A 229 13.69 -5.04 12.05
C GLY A 229 13.89 -4.91 13.56
N SER A 230 14.94 -5.55 14.07
CA SER A 230 15.26 -5.52 15.50
C SER A 230 15.99 -4.23 15.89
N ASP A 231 15.93 -3.92 17.19
CA ASP A 231 16.52 -2.72 17.78
C ASP A 231 17.95 -2.98 18.25
N ASN A 232 18.65 -1.92 18.68
CA ASN A 232 19.94 -1.96 19.38
C ASN A 232 21.16 -2.41 18.56
N GLN A 233 21.11 -2.26 17.22
CA GLN A 233 22.26 -2.44 16.32
C GLN A 233 22.79 -1.11 15.77
N GLY A 234 22.28 0.01 16.29
CA GLY A 234 22.62 1.37 15.90
C GLY A 234 21.55 2.06 15.05
N ASN A 235 21.75 3.34 14.78
CA ASN A 235 20.75 4.19 14.09
C ASN A 235 20.42 3.72 12.66
N ASN A 236 21.36 3.10 11.98
CA ASN A 236 21.26 2.75 10.57
C ASN A 236 21.09 1.24 10.32
N LEU A 237 20.99 0.43 11.38
CA LEU A 237 20.87 -1.03 11.31
C LEU A 237 19.80 -1.57 12.26
N PRO A 238 19.09 -2.62 11.82
CA PRO A 238 19.05 -3.14 10.46
C PRO A 238 18.19 -2.26 9.55
N PRO A 239 18.43 -2.27 8.22
CA PRO A 239 17.45 -1.73 7.29
C PRO A 239 16.12 -2.49 7.42
N GLU A 240 15.01 -1.79 7.24
CA GLU A 240 13.73 -2.44 7.04
C GLU A 240 13.64 -2.97 5.60
N TRP A 241 12.82 -3.99 5.37
CA TRP A 241 12.69 -4.57 4.04
C TRP A 241 11.24 -4.74 3.59
N VAL A 242 11.07 -4.79 2.28
CA VAL A 242 9.88 -5.28 1.59
C VAL A 242 10.31 -6.43 0.70
N ASP A 243 9.58 -7.54 0.73
CA ASP A 243 9.91 -8.70 -0.11
C ASP A 243 8.67 -9.54 -0.45
N ILE A 244 8.86 -10.40 -1.47
CA ILE A 244 7.95 -11.50 -1.78
C ILE A 244 8.12 -12.56 -0.71
N VAL A 245 7.01 -12.95 -0.09
CA VAL A 245 7.00 -14.06 0.88
C VAL A 245 6.89 -15.38 0.14
N ARG A 246 7.90 -16.22 0.30
CA ARG A 246 8.04 -17.51 -0.39
C ARG A 246 7.73 -18.65 0.55
N ASP A 247 7.10 -19.68 0.04
CA ASP A 247 6.84 -20.90 0.80
C ASP A 247 8.16 -21.54 1.29
N GLY A 248 8.26 -21.82 2.60
CA GLY A 248 9.48 -22.27 3.25
C GLY A 248 10.58 -21.21 3.39
N GLY A 249 10.32 -19.95 3.01
CA GLY A 249 11.28 -18.85 3.05
C GLY A 249 11.75 -18.52 4.48
N PHE A 250 13.03 -18.12 4.61
CA PHE A 250 13.62 -17.61 5.84
C PHE A 250 14.11 -16.16 5.62
N TYR A 251 13.71 -15.25 6.52
CA TYR A 251 13.91 -13.79 6.37
C TYR A 251 14.86 -13.19 7.42
N GLY A 252 15.72 -14.01 8.03
CA GLY A 252 16.90 -13.59 8.80
C GLY A 252 16.73 -13.58 10.31
N TYR A 253 15.61 -13.16 10.86
CA TYR A 253 15.41 -13.09 12.30
C TYR A 253 15.47 -14.47 12.98
N PRO A 254 16.14 -14.59 14.13
CA PRO A 254 16.80 -13.53 14.92
C PRO A 254 18.29 -13.33 14.58
N PHE A 255 18.86 -14.05 13.63
CA PHE A 255 20.30 -14.17 13.43
C PHE A 255 20.92 -13.17 12.48
N ALA A 256 20.16 -12.78 11.46
CA ALA A 256 20.68 -12.01 10.33
C ALA A 256 19.69 -10.96 9.83
N TYR A 257 20.19 -10.04 9.05
CA TYR A 257 19.45 -8.97 8.41
C TYR A 257 19.93 -8.75 6.97
N HIS A 258 19.32 -7.84 6.26
CA HIS A 258 19.64 -7.45 4.90
C HIS A 258 19.65 -8.67 3.97
N TYR A 259 20.81 -9.15 3.56
CA TYR A 259 21.00 -10.39 2.84
C TYR A 259 22.15 -11.19 3.45
N GLN A 260 21.83 -12.25 4.20
CA GLN A 260 22.78 -13.18 4.82
C GLN A 260 23.81 -12.52 5.77
N ARG A 261 23.54 -11.30 6.28
CA ARG A 261 24.45 -10.59 7.17
C ARG A 261 24.07 -10.85 8.63
N PHE A 262 24.93 -11.51 9.37
CA PHE A 262 24.74 -11.75 10.80
C PHE A 262 24.75 -10.45 11.59
N PHE A 263 23.94 -10.40 12.66
CA PHE A 263 23.99 -9.33 13.64
C PHE A 263 25.30 -9.33 14.43
N SER A 264 25.59 -8.22 15.07
CA SER A 264 26.57 -8.20 16.14
C SER A 264 25.93 -8.80 17.40
N PHE A 265 26.46 -9.94 17.86
CA PHE A 265 25.89 -10.71 18.96
C PHE A 265 26.36 -10.19 20.32
N GLY A 266 26.10 -8.90 20.60
CA GLY A 266 26.31 -8.25 21.89
C GLY A 266 24.98 -7.77 22.48
N GLY A 267 24.94 -7.39 23.76
CA GLY A 267 23.74 -6.90 24.43
C GLY A 267 22.56 -7.84 24.28
N ASP A 268 21.43 -7.37 23.78
CA ASP A 268 20.18 -8.13 23.58
C ASP A 268 20.33 -9.36 22.67
N TYR A 269 21.45 -9.49 21.97
CA TYR A 269 21.72 -10.57 21.03
C TYR A 269 22.64 -11.66 21.59
N SER A 270 23.19 -11.46 22.80
CA SER A 270 24.15 -12.39 23.42
C SER A 270 23.55 -13.77 23.65
N ASP A 271 22.26 -13.84 23.97
CA ASP A 271 21.54 -15.11 24.26
C ASP A 271 21.31 -15.96 23.00
N LEU A 272 21.59 -15.40 21.81
CA LEU A 272 21.55 -16.17 20.56
C LEU A 272 22.78 -17.05 20.33
N LEU A 273 23.84 -16.85 21.10
CA LEU A 273 25.06 -17.64 20.99
C LEU A 273 24.95 -19.00 21.75
N PRO A 274 25.68 -20.03 21.27
CA PRO A 274 26.46 -20.07 20.04
C PRO A 274 25.57 -20.22 18.79
N ILE A 275 25.99 -19.62 17.66
CA ILE A 275 25.33 -19.84 16.38
C ILE A 275 25.64 -21.26 15.90
N THR A 276 24.61 -22.04 15.66
CA THR A 276 24.72 -23.43 15.22
C THR A 276 24.91 -23.56 13.71
N ALA A 277 25.31 -24.75 13.25
CA ALA A 277 25.37 -25.05 11.81
C ALA A 277 23.98 -24.94 11.15
N THR A 278 22.92 -25.30 11.87
CA THR A 278 21.53 -25.18 11.41
C THR A 278 21.12 -23.71 11.26
N ASP A 279 21.45 -22.85 12.23
CA ASP A 279 21.19 -21.42 12.15
C ASP A 279 21.90 -20.80 10.93
N SER A 280 23.18 -21.16 10.77
CA SER A 280 23.97 -20.70 9.63
C SER A 280 23.42 -21.19 8.30
N ALA A 281 22.90 -22.40 8.23
CA ALA A 281 22.25 -22.92 7.02
C ALA A 281 20.96 -22.12 6.67
N LYS A 282 20.14 -21.78 7.68
CA LYS A 282 18.96 -20.91 7.48
C LYS A 282 19.38 -19.53 6.96
N VAL A 283 20.39 -18.91 7.55
CA VAL A 283 20.89 -17.61 7.07
C VAL A 283 21.37 -17.71 5.62
N ARG A 284 22.08 -18.77 5.26
CA ARG A 284 22.51 -19.00 3.85
C ARG A 284 21.35 -19.25 2.89
N SER A 285 20.18 -19.64 3.36
CA SER A 285 18.99 -19.83 2.51
C SER A 285 18.23 -18.52 2.22
N MET A 286 18.58 -17.40 2.87
CA MET A 286 17.98 -16.11 2.58
C MET A 286 18.19 -15.74 1.11
N VAL A 287 17.24 -15.03 0.56
CA VAL A 287 17.31 -14.41 -0.76
C VAL A 287 17.39 -12.90 -0.63
N PRO A 288 17.92 -12.18 -1.64
CA PRO A 288 17.92 -10.73 -1.64
C PRO A 288 16.49 -10.17 -1.50
N PRO A 289 16.28 -9.18 -0.62
CA PRO A 289 14.97 -8.54 -0.51
C PRO A 289 14.63 -7.73 -1.76
N ALA A 290 13.34 -7.57 -2.03
CA ALA A 290 12.84 -6.77 -3.15
C ALA A 290 13.15 -5.27 -2.98
N ALA A 291 13.14 -4.76 -1.76
CA ALA A 291 13.55 -3.41 -1.43
C ALA A 291 14.10 -3.31 -0.01
N LEU A 292 15.08 -2.43 0.17
CA LEU A 292 15.63 -2.02 1.47
C LEU A 292 15.31 -0.54 1.69
N VAL A 293 14.75 -0.25 2.85
CA VAL A 293 14.40 1.11 3.26
C VAL A 293 15.07 1.48 4.59
N ASP A 294 14.93 2.75 4.99
CA ASP A 294 15.59 3.27 6.20
C ASP A 294 15.35 2.38 7.42
N ALA A 295 16.40 2.17 8.20
CA ALA A 295 16.31 1.48 9.48
C ALA A 295 15.33 2.19 10.41
N HIS A 296 14.57 1.40 11.18
CA HIS A 296 13.65 1.87 12.22
C HIS A 296 12.51 2.77 11.72
N CYS A 297 12.25 2.82 10.41
CA CYS A 297 11.15 3.64 9.87
C CYS A 297 9.75 3.09 10.23
N ALA A 298 9.69 1.90 10.81
CA ALA A 298 8.46 1.22 11.22
C ALA A 298 7.46 1.09 10.06
N PRO A 299 7.76 0.26 9.04
CA PRO A 299 6.84 0.03 7.93
C PRO A 299 5.54 -0.63 8.41
N MET A 300 4.41 -0.15 7.89
CA MET A 300 3.06 -0.53 8.27
C MET A 300 2.28 -1.01 7.06
N ALA A 301 1.09 -0.47 6.79
CA ALA A 301 0.30 -0.88 5.64
C ALA A 301 1.07 -0.74 4.33
N LEU A 302 0.85 -1.70 3.43
CA LEU A 302 1.35 -1.66 2.07
C LEU A 302 0.25 -2.16 1.12
N GLU A 303 0.20 -1.56 -0.09
CA GLU A 303 -0.82 -1.90 -1.07
C GLU A 303 -0.30 -1.61 -2.48
N PHE A 304 -0.44 -2.58 -3.37
CA PHE A 304 -0.14 -2.38 -4.79
C PHE A 304 -1.23 -1.51 -5.44
N THR A 305 -0.80 -0.66 -6.35
CA THR A 305 -1.75 0.10 -7.17
C THR A 305 -2.51 -0.83 -8.10
N PRO A 306 -3.84 -0.66 -8.21
CA PRO A 306 -4.63 -1.37 -9.21
C PRO A 306 -4.23 -0.93 -10.61
N THR A 307 -4.54 -1.75 -11.60
CA THR A 307 -4.31 -1.41 -13.01
C THR A 307 -5.05 -0.12 -13.37
N GLY A 308 -4.34 0.83 -13.99
CA GLY A 308 -4.89 2.11 -14.38
C GLY A 308 -5.14 3.08 -13.22
N PHE A 309 -4.39 2.94 -12.13
CA PHE A 309 -4.45 3.89 -11.01
C PHE A 309 -4.11 5.32 -11.43
N GLY A 310 -3.16 5.47 -12.36
CA GLY A 310 -2.86 6.73 -13.03
C GLY A 310 -2.01 7.69 -12.20
N ASN A 311 -1.93 8.93 -12.68
CA ASN A 311 -1.21 10.04 -12.03
C ASN A 311 0.28 9.76 -11.78
N GLY A 312 0.88 8.85 -12.57
CA GLY A 312 2.28 8.45 -12.45
C GLY A 312 2.54 7.41 -11.36
N TYR A 313 1.50 6.81 -10.79
CA TYR A 313 1.60 5.79 -9.74
C TYR A 313 1.11 4.41 -10.21
N ASP A 314 1.22 4.13 -11.50
CA ASP A 314 0.97 2.79 -12.04
C ASP A 314 2.15 1.86 -11.73
N ASN A 315 1.87 0.56 -11.68
CA ASN A 315 2.86 -0.50 -11.49
C ASN A 315 3.76 -0.31 -10.27
N GLY A 316 3.18 -0.05 -9.11
CA GLY A 316 3.95 0.18 -7.92
C GLY A 316 3.24 -0.18 -6.63
N LEU A 317 3.95 0.07 -5.54
CA LEU A 317 3.55 -0.30 -4.20
C LEU A 317 3.64 0.91 -3.27
N PHE A 318 2.51 1.34 -2.74
CA PHE A 318 2.49 2.30 -1.64
C PHE A 318 2.81 1.60 -0.32
N MET A 319 3.60 2.25 0.52
CA MET A 319 3.87 1.80 1.87
C MET A 319 3.85 2.97 2.85
N VAL A 320 3.21 2.75 3.99
CA VAL A 320 3.20 3.70 5.10
C VAL A 320 4.34 3.37 6.05
N MET A 321 5.10 4.39 6.44
CA MET A 321 6.15 4.33 7.46
C MET A 321 5.71 5.11 8.69
N ARG A 322 5.43 4.42 9.81
CA ARG A 322 4.91 5.05 11.03
C ARG A 322 5.91 5.96 11.73
N GLY A 323 7.19 5.74 11.50
CA GLY A 323 8.30 6.52 12.02
C GLY A 323 8.95 5.93 13.27
N SER A 324 10.26 6.17 13.35
CA SER A 324 11.14 5.65 14.39
C SER A 324 10.81 6.19 15.79
N TRP A 325 11.24 5.46 16.80
CA TRP A 325 11.24 5.89 18.21
C TRP A 325 12.65 5.88 18.82
N ASN A 326 13.57 5.15 18.22
CA ASN A 326 14.92 4.82 18.73
C ASN A 326 16.03 5.20 17.76
N ARG A 327 15.83 6.20 16.89
CA ARG A 327 16.82 6.65 15.90
C ARG A 327 17.00 8.16 15.92
N THR A 328 18.24 8.62 15.73
CA THR A 328 18.59 10.02 15.58
C THR A 328 19.52 10.20 14.37
N PRO A 329 19.17 11.04 13.38
CA PRO A 329 17.86 11.69 13.22
C PRO A 329 16.74 10.68 12.97
N PRO A 330 15.48 11.03 13.29
CA PRO A 330 14.34 10.13 13.09
C PRO A 330 14.14 9.76 11.62
N SER A 331 13.61 8.55 11.36
CA SER A 331 13.23 8.09 10.04
C SER A 331 11.76 7.75 9.95
N GLY A 332 11.23 7.63 8.74
CA GLY A 332 9.82 7.35 8.51
C GLY A 332 8.91 8.54 8.79
N ALA A 333 7.74 8.29 9.37
CA ALA A 333 6.63 9.23 9.48
C ALA A 333 6.29 9.86 8.13
N LYS A 334 6.02 8.98 7.15
CA LYS A 334 5.75 9.34 5.76
C LYS A 334 5.05 8.21 5.02
N VAL A 335 4.59 8.49 3.83
CA VAL A 335 4.13 7.50 2.86
C VAL A 335 5.11 7.49 1.71
N VAL A 336 5.52 6.31 1.28
CA VAL A 336 6.44 6.14 0.14
C VAL A 336 5.77 5.32 -0.95
N PHE A 337 6.28 5.49 -2.17
CA PHE A 337 5.91 4.69 -3.32
C PHE A 337 7.15 3.98 -3.87
N MET A 338 7.03 2.69 -4.11
CA MET A 338 8.07 1.86 -4.71
C MET A 338 7.72 1.60 -6.16
N ARG A 339 8.67 1.87 -7.07
CA ARG A 339 8.50 1.68 -8.51
C ARG A 339 9.08 0.36 -8.96
N PHE A 340 8.37 -0.26 -9.89
CA PHE A 340 8.81 -1.45 -10.60
C PHE A 340 8.68 -1.20 -12.11
N ASP A 341 9.58 -1.74 -12.94
CA ASP A 341 9.50 -1.61 -14.40
C ASP A 341 8.34 -2.44 -14.95
N SER A 342 8.05 -3.55 -14.32
CA SER A 342 6.96 -4.44 -14.70
C SER A 342 6.37 -5.17 -13.50
N ASP A 343 5.20 -5.79 -13.70
CA ASP A 343 4.54 -6.62 -12.69
C ASP A 343 5.26 -7.91 -12.34
N LEU A 344 6.17 -8.33 -13.20
CA LEU A 344 6.96 -9.54 -13.00
C LEU A 344 8.23 -9.26 -12.20
N ASP A 345 8.56 -7.98 -12.01
CA ASP A 345 9.75 -7.59 -11.27
C ASP A 345 9.64 -7.99 -9.81
N THR A 346 10.75 -8.43 -9.29
CA THR A 346 10.89 -8.87 -7.90
C THR A 346 11.77 -7.94 -7.08
N ILE A 347 12.30 -6.89 -7.70
CA ILE A 347 13.17 -5.89 -7.08
C ILE A 347 12.64 -4.50 -7.47
N ALA A 348 12.48 -3.64 -6.48
CA ALA A 348 12.06 -2.27 -6.70
C ALA A 348 13.21 -1.44 -7.28
N ASN A 349 12.94 -0.66 -8.32
CA ASN A 349 13.92 0.22 -8.94
C ASN A 349 14.22 1.44 -8.10
N SER A 350 13.22 1.94 -7.39
CA SER A 350 13.35 3.11 -6.53
C SER A 350 12.26 3.18 -5.46
N VAL A 351 12.56 3.98 -4.45
CA VAL A 351 11.60 4.40 -3.41
C VAL A 351 11.53 5.92 -3.44
N GLU A 352 10.35 6.47 -3.56
CA GLU A 352 10.12 7.92 -3.53
C GLU A 352 9.14 8.31 -2.41
N ASP A 353 9.30 9.52 -1.87
CA ASP A 353 8.36 10.07 -0.91
C ASP A 353 7.07 10.51 -1.63
N PHE A 354 5.95 9.84 -1.33
CA PHE A 354 4.63 10.30 -1.77
C PHE A 354 4.10 11.40 -0.84
N CYS A 355 4.21 11.21 0.47
CA CYS A 355 3.75 12.19 1.45
C CYS A 355 4.69 12.21 2.65
N SER A 356 5.16 13.40 3.02
CA SER A 356 5.97 13.63 4.20
C SER A 356 5.54 14.90 4.95
N GLY A 357 6.12 15.16 6.14
CA GLY A 357 5.80 16.35 6.93
C GLY A 357 5.01 16.05 8.21
N PHE A 358 4.82 14.78 8.57
CA PHE A 358 4.25 14.38 9.87
C PHE A 358 5.19 14.67 11.06
N ILE A 359 6.46 14.95 10.79
CA ILE A 359 7.44 15.53 11.71
C ILE A 359 7.75 16.94 11.22
N ARG A 360 7.70 17.94 12.11
CA ARG A 360 7.98 19.34 11.75
C ARG A 360 9.47 19.62 11.61
N ASP A 361 10.25 19.13 12.55
CA ASP A 361 11.73 19.15 12.50
C ASP A 361 12.23 17.72 12.32
N THR A 362 12.82 17.43 11.16
CA THR A 362 13.32 16.11 10.79
C THR A 362 14.52 15.65 11.63
N ASN A 363 15.08 16.52 12.48
CA ASN A 363 16.12 16.15 13.43
C ASN A 363 15.58 15.87 14.85
N ASN A 364 14.28 16.14 15.09
CA ASN A 364 13.68 16.05 16.41
C ASN A 364 12.33 15.31 16.37
N GLN A 365 12.32 14.05 16.78
CA GLN A 365 11.11 13.24 16.78
C GLN A 365 10.00 13.75 17.71
N SER A 366 10.30 14.58 18.72
CA SER A 366 9.28 15.13 19.61
C SER A 366 8.37 16.14 18.89
N THR A 367 8.80 16.63 17.74
CA THR A 367 8.00 17.52 16.88
C THR A 367 7.03 16.77 15.95
N ARG A 368 6.96 15.45 16.06
CA ARG A 368 6.01 14.61 15.29
C ARG A 368 4.60 14.86 15.80
N TRP A 369 3.74 15.35 14.92
CA TRP A 369 2.35 15.69 15.24
C TRP A 369 1.36 14.57 14.90
N ALA A 370 1.77 13.60 14.07
CA ALA A 370 0.95 12.46 13.68
C ALA A 370 1.81 11.26 13.32
N ARG A 371 1.24 10.06 13.45
CA ARG A 371 1.84 8.79 13.00
C ARG A 371 0.93 8.11 11.99
N PRO A 372 1.28 8.10 10.71
CA PRO A 372 0.53 7.38 9.69
C PRO A 372 0.67 5.87 9.86
N VAL A 373 -0.40 5.10 9.58
CA VAL A 373 -0.41 3.65 9.82
C VAL A 373 -1.11 2.86 8.73
N GLY A 374 -2.40 3.11 8.50
CA GLY A 374 -3.20 2.37 7.53
C GLY A 374 -3.20 3.04 6.16
N LEU A 375 -3.55 2.27 5.16
CA LEU A 375 -3.58 2.67 3.76
C LEU A 375 -4.81 2.08 3.10
N ALA A 376 -5.46 2.83 2.23
CA ALA A 376 -6.45 2.32 1.29
C ALA A 376 -6.38 3.14 0.00
N LEU A 377 -6.49 2.47 -1.13
CA LEU A 377 -6.50 3.07 -2.46
C LEU A 377 -7.91 3.01 -3.02
N SER A 378 -8.38 4.05 -3.67
CA SER A 378 -9.69 4.06 -4.32
C SER A 378 -9.57 3.99 -5.84
N ALA A 379 -10.64 3.55 -6.50
CA ALA A 379 -10.65 3.38 -7.95
C ALA A 379 -10.50 4.71 -8.73
N ASP A 380 -10.81 5.84 -8.10
CA ASP A 380 -10.62 7.19 -8.66
C ASP A 380 -9.21 7.77 -8.43
N GLY A 381 -8.26 6.93 -8.01
CA GLY A 381 -6.85 7.30 -7.84
C GLY A 381 -6.54 8.02 -6.53
N CYS A 382 -7.48 8.12 -5.59
CA CYS A 382 -7.22 8.72 -4.29
C CYS A 382 -6.50 7.76 -3.34
N VAL A 383 -5.66 8.33 -2.46
CA VAL A 383 -4.95 7.60 -1.41
C VAL A 383 -5.50 8.01 -0.06
N TYR A 384 -5.86 7.05 0.78
CA TYR A 384 -6.35 7.29 2.13
C TYR A 384 -5.35 6.77 3.15
N VAL A 385 -5.06 7.56 4.18
CA VAL A 385 -4.07 7.25 5.21
C VAL A 385 -4.68 7.47 6.59
N SER A 386 -4.71 6.42 7.44
CA SER A 386 -5.14 6.55 8.83
C SER A 386 -3.98 6.98 9.71
N ILE A 387 -4.29 7.77 10.74
CA ILE A 387 -3.38 8.26 11.76
C ILE A 387 -3.76 7.64 13.10
N ASP A 388 -2.85 6.91 13.76
CA ASP A 388 -3.14 6.19 15.01
C ASP A 388 -2.67 6.91 16.28
N GLU A 389 -1.86 7.96 16.15
CA GLU A 389 -1.29 8.70 17.26
C GLU A 389 -1.13 10.18 16.90
N GLY A 390 -1.31 11.06 17.87
CA GLY A 390 -1.34 12.51 17.68
C GLY A 390 -2.72 12.97 17.19
N LYS A 391 -2.78 13.63 16.06
CA LYS A 391 -4.01 14.11 15.44
C LYS A 391 -4.72 12.97 14.68
N GLN A 392 -5.42 12.10 15.42
CA GLN A 392 -6.04 10.88 14.86
C GLN A 392 -7.16 11.22 13.88
N CYS A 393 -6.97 10.84 12.63
CA CYS A 393 -7.93 11.05 11.54
C CYS A 393 -7.61 10.11 10.38
N ILE A 394 -8.45 10.11 9.36
CA ILE A 394 -8.15 9.59 8.04
C ILE A 394 -7.93 10.79 7.13
N LEU A 395 -6.75 10.86 6.49
CA LEU A 395 -6.44 11.84 5.46
C LEU A 395 -6.76 11.24 4.10
N LYS A 396 -7.40 12.04 3.23
CA LYS A 396 -7.61 11.74 1.82
C LYS A 396 -6.68 12.59 0.99
N PHE A 397 -5.91 11.95 0.13
CA PHE A 397 -5.06 12.58 -0.88
C PHE A 397 -5.75 12.42 -2.23
N THR A 398 -6.09 13.54 -2.84
CA THR A 398 -6.80 13.55 -4.12
C THR A 398 -5.84 14.00 -5.21
N PRO A 399 -5.69 13.23 -6.31
CA PRO A 399 -4.83 13.62 -7.42
C PRO A 399 -5.38 14.86 -8.13
N PRO A 400 -4.54 15.57 -8.90
CA PRO A 400 -5.02 16.62 -9.76
C PRO A 400 -6.07 16.05 -10.72
N LYS A 401 -7.13 16.79 -10.97
CA LYS A 401 -8.07 16.40 -12.04
C LYS A 401 -7.25 16.29 -13.33
N ALA A 402 -7.40 15.18 -14.03
CA ALA A 402 -6.94 15.13 -15.40
C ALA A 402 -7.53 16.35 -16.11
N PRO A 403 -6.73 17.10 -16.90
CA PRO A 403 -7.27 18.21 -17.67
C PRO A 403 -8.50 17.69 -18.40
N SER A 404 -9.65 18.34 -18.21
CA SER A 404 -10.84 17.95 -18.95
C SER A 404 -10.52 18.17 -20.41
N SER A 405 -10.83 17.21 -21.25
CA SER A 405 -10.60 17.31 -22.70
C SER A 405 -11.30 18.52 -23.34
N THR A 406 -12.13 19.23 -22.58
CA THR A 406 -12.78 20.49 -22.96
C THR A 406 -11.92 21.73 -22.67
N ASP A 407 -10.90 21.68 -21.79
CA ASP A 407 -10.08 22.85 -21.47
C ASP A 407 -8.79 22.95 -22.32
N GLU A 408 -8.37 21.87 -22.99
CA GLU A 408 -7.20 21.87 -23.89
C GLU A 408 -7.52 22.20 -25.35
N MET A 409 -8.76 22.48 -25.69
CA MET A 409 -9.11 22.92 -27.07
C MET A 409 -8.83 24.38 -27.37
N SER A 410 -8.13 25.12 -26.51
CA SER A 410 -7.82 26.52 -26.73
C SER A 410 -6.38 26.98 -26.54
N ASN A 411 -5.38 26.10 -26.74
CA ASN A 411 -4.00 26.59 -26.90
C ASN A 411 -3.26 25.76 -27.96
N THR A 412 -3.29 26.31 -29.15
CA THR A 412 -2.33 26.06 -30.20
C THR A 412 -0.94 26.50 -29.76
N GLU A 413 -0.08 25.51 -29.45
CA GLU A 413 1.34 25.56 -29.84
C GLU A 413 1.98 24.19 -29.64
N ASN A 414 2.28 23.54 -30.77
CA ASN A 414 3.08 22.32 -30.95
C ASN A 414 2.49 20.96 -30.44
N GLY A 415 1.64 20.36 -31.26
CA GLY A 415 1.83 19.02 -31.70
C GLY A 415 0.84 18.01 -31.77
N SER A 416 0.19 17.32 -31.40
CA SER A 416 -0.59 16.16 -31.83
C SER A 416 -2.09 16.32 -31.53
N GLY A 417 -2.80 16.87 -32.48
CA GLY A 417 -4.24 17.02 -32.37
C GLY A 417 -4.96 15.70 -32.74
N VAL A 418 -5.74 15.14 -31.82
CA VAL A 418 -6.73 14.13 -32.12
C VAL A 418 -8.08 14.72 -31.87
N ARG A 419 -8.94 14.77 -32.89
CA ARG A 419 -10.30 15.30 -32.78
C ARG A 419 -11.31 14.35 -33.44
N TRP A 420 -12.49 14.30 -32.90
CA TRP A 420 -13.61 13.59 -33.52
C TRP A 420 -14.69 14.58 -33.94
N SER A 421 -15.25 14.38 -35.13
CA SER A 421 -16.35 15.20 -35.64
C SER A 421 -17.14 14.38 -36.64
N SER A 422 -18.43 14.28 -36.47
CA SER A 422 -19.37 13.74 -37.45
C SER A 422 -18.92 12.42 -38.09
N ASP A 423 -18.75 11.37 -37.30
CA ASP A 423 -18.32 10.03 -37.74
C ASP A 423 -16.89 9.94 -38.28
N ARG A 424 -16.04 10.94 -38.00
CA ARG A 424 -14.63 10.93 -38.40
C ARG A 424 -13.71 11.21 -37.22
N LEU A 425 -12.70 10.38 -37.05
CA LEU A 425 -11.57 10.62 -36.18
C LEU A 425 -10.45 11.22 -37.01
N VAL A 426 -10.10 12.46 -36.72
CA VAL A 426 -9.02 13.17 -37.39
C VAL A 426 -7.83 13.28 -36.46
N ILE A 427 -6.69 12.79 -36.89
CA ILE A 427 -5.44 12.85 -36.17
C ILE A 427 -4.51 13.79 -36.93
N THR A 428 -4.10 14.88 -36.30
CA THR A 428 -3.16 15.86 -36.85
C THR A 428 -1.88 15.85 -36.04
N ALA A 429 -0.74 16.08 -36.70
CA ALA A 429 0.57 16.20 -36.07
C ALA A 429 1.19 14.92 -35.47
N ALA A 430 1.14 13.80 -36.18
CA ALA A 430 2.19 12.81 -36.09
C ALA A 430 3.10 12.93 -37.32
N ASP A 431 4.35 12.56 -37.17
CA ASP A 431 5.27 12.55 -38.34
C ASP A 431 4.90 11.42 -39.29
N THR A 432 4.98 11.67 -40.58
CA THR A 432 4.76 10.65 -41.63
C THR A 432 5.59 9.39 -41.35
N GLY A 433 4.94 8.23 -41.41
CA GLY A 433 5.57 6.94 -41.11
C GLY A 433 5.35 6.45 -39.66
N SER A 434 4.64 7.20 -38.82
CA SER A 434 4.23 6.72 -37.50
C SER A 434 3.15 5.63 -37.61
N MET A 435 3.23 4.62 -36.78
CA MET A 435 2.16 3.65 -36.61
C MET A 435 1.02 4.26 -35.80
N VAL A 436 -0.22 4.07 -36.22
CA VAL A 436 -1.43 4.52 -35.51
C VAL A 436 -2.23 3.29 -35.11
N ASP A 437 -2.44 3.11 -33.82
CA ASP A 437 -3.34 2.10 -33.26
C ASP A 437 -4.49 2.80 -32.53
N VAL A 438 -5.70 2.28 -32.65
CA VAL A 438 -6.85 2.73 -31.84
C VAL A 438 -7.46 1.54 -31.10
N TYR A 439 -7.74 1.75 -29.83
CA TYR A 439 -8.30 0.73 -28.93
C TYR A 439 -9.61 1.22 -28.33
N ASP A 440 -10.56 0.31 -28.13
CA ASP A 440 -11.73 0.56 -27.31
C ASP A 440 -11.40 0.53 -25.81
N ILE A 441 -12.36 0.85 -24.95
CA ILE A 441 -12.16 0.85 -23.49
C ILE A 441 -11.92 -0.56 -22.91
N ALA A 442 -12.24 -1.62 -23.65
CA ALA A 442 -11.95 -2.99 -23.26
C ALA A 442 -10.52 -3.43 -23.65
N GLY A 443 -9.77 -2.55 -24.33
CA GLY A 443 -8.40 -2.80 -24.79
C GLY A 443 -8.36 -3.54 -26.13
N ASN A 444 -9.46 -3.74 -26.83
CA ASN A 444 -9.49 -4.34 -28.16
C ASN A 444 -9.02 -3.32 -29.18
N ARG A 445 -8.09 -3.73 -30.05
CA ARG A 445 -7.61 -2.88 -31.14
C ARG A 445 -8.65 -2.83 -32.26
N VAL A 446 -9.26 -1.66 -32.45
CA VAL A 446 -10.29 -1.40 -33.49
C VAL A 446 -9.70 -0.86 -34.78
N TYR A 447 -8.50 -0.31 -34.73
CA TYR A 447 -7.77 0.15 -35.92
C TYR A 447 -6.25 0.00 -35.74
N ALA A 448 -5.56 -0.28 -36.84
CA ALA A 448 -4.11 -0.21 -36.97
C ALA A 448 -3.72 0.24 -38.37
N GLY A 449 -2.82 1.22 -38.49
CA GLY A 449 -2.37 1.72 -39.78
C GLY A 449 -1.06 2.51 -39.66
N ILE A 450 -0.50 2.86 -40.80
CA ILE A 450 0.69 3.72 -40.89
C ILE A 450 0.24 5.10 -41.34
N TRP A 451 0.71 6.12 -40.62
CA TRP A 451 0.44 7.51 -40.95
C TRP A 451 1.03 7.92 -42.29
N GLN A 452 0.21 8.51 -43.18
CA GLN A 452 0.64 9.03 -44.47
C GLN A 452 0.00 10.42 -44.67
N GLY A 453 0.84 11.45 -44.83
CA GLY A 453 0.39 12.82 -45.11
C GLY A 453 0.27 13.72 -43.87
N ASP A 454 -0.44 14.84 -44.00
CA ASP A 454 -0.56 15.84 -42.95
C ASP A 454 -1.70 15.57 -41.96
N GLU A 455 -2.72 14.86 -42.37
CA GLU A 455 -3.85 14.40 -41.58
C GLU A 455 -4.12 12.91 -41.82
N HIS A 456 -4.43 12.19 -40.73
CA HIS A 456 -4.93 10.81 -40.80
C HIS A 456 -6.39 10.82 -40.38
N VAL A 457 -7.27 10.45 -41.33
CA VAL A 457 -8.72 10.48 -41.10
C VAL A 457 -9.26 9.05 -41.13
N LEU A 458 -9.92 8.67 -40.04
CA LEU A 458 -10.57 7.39 -39.90
C LEU A 458 -12.09 7.56 -39.94
N ASP A 459 -12.77 6.72 -40.70
CA ASP A 459 -14.23 6.61 -40.65
C ASP A 459 -14.63 5.83 -39.41
N THR A 460 -15.37 6.47 -38.55
CA THR A 460 -15.88 5.90 -37.30
C THR A 460 -17.39 5.63 -37.31
N SER A 461 -18.01 5.72 -38.50
CA SER A 461 -19.46 5.54 -38.66
C SER A 461 -19.99 4.20 -38.16
N THR A 462 -19.13 3.16 -38.13
CA THR A 462 -19.47 1.82 -37.63
C THR A 462 -19.01 1.56 -36.19
N TRP A 463 -18.30 2.51 -35.57
CA TRP A 463 -17.80 2.29 -34.22
C TRP A 463 -18.89 2.52 -33.19
N PRO A 464 -18.96 1.70 -32.13
CA PRO A 464 -19.85 1.97 -31.01
C PRO A 464 -19.60 3.33 -30.36
N GLN A 465 -20.64 3.96 -29.79
CA GLN A 465 -20.43 5.12 -28.93
C GLN A 465 -19.57 4.75 -27.73
N GLY A 466 -18.59 5.56 -27.39
CA GLY A 466 -17.68 5.30 -26.28
C GLY A 466 -16.38 6.07 -26.38
N MET A 467 -15.51 5.79 -25.42
CA MET A 467 -14.13 6.33 -25.38
C MET A 467 -13.19 5.40 -26.13
N TYR A 468 -12.26 6.00 -26.85
CA TYR A 468 -11.23 5.30 -27.61
C TYR A 468 -9.87 5.87 -27.30
N LEU A 469 -8.86 5.00 -27.15
CA LEU A 469 -7.46 5.37 -26.99
C LEU A 469 -6.78 5.37 -28.37
N VAL A 470 -6.32 6.51 -28.82
CA VAL A 470 -5.49 6.65 -30.02
C VAL A 470 -4.03 6.65 -29.60
N ARG A 471 -3.23 5.75 -30.17
CA ARG A 471 -1.81 5.64 -29.90
C ARG A 471 -1.02 5.82 -31.20
N THR A 472 -0.04 6.69 -31.19
CA THR A 472 0.92 6.85 -32.30
C THR A 472 2.30 6.41 -31.85
N VAL A 473 3.02 5.64 -32.68
CA VAL A 473 4.37 5.11 -32.35
C VAL A 473 5.33 5.40 -33.51
N ARG A 474 6.49 5.98 -33.19
CA ARG A 474 7.60 6.16 -34.13
C ARG A 474 8.94 6.07 -33.41
N GLY A 475 9.86 5.28 -33.95
CA GLY A 475 11.24 5.19 -33.44
C GLY A 475 11.36 4.81 -31.96
N GLY A 476 10.41 4.02 -31.43
CA GLY A 476 10.37 3.64 -30.00
C GLY A 476 9.68 4.67 -29.09
N LEU A 477 9.30 5.85 -29.58
CA LEU A 477 8.51 6.84 -28.85
C LEU A 477 7.03 6.63 -29.14
N SER A 478 6.19 6.71 -28.11
CA SER A 478 4.74 6.63 -28.25
C SER A 478 4.05 7.86 -27.67
N LYS A 479 3.01 8.35 -28.33
CA LYS A 479 2.07 9.34 -27.82
C LYS A 479 0.68 8.73 -27.81
N SER A 480 -0.14 9.09 -26.84
CA SER A 480 -1.51 8.59 -26.73
C SER A 480 -2.47 9.71 -26.39
N ALA A 481 -3.68 9.62 -26.93
CA ALA A 481 -4.78 10.54 -26.66
C ALA A 481 -6.09 9.76 -26.52
N MET A 482 -6.97 10.20 -25.63
CA MET A 482 -8.33 9.66 -25.52
C MET A 482 -9.29 10.51 -26.32
N VAL A 483 -10.22 9.89 -27.04
CA VAL A 483 -11.26 10.57 -27.79
C VAL A 483 -12.61 9.92 -27.56
N GLY A 484 -13.65 10.73 -27.39
CA GLY A 484 -15.02 10.24 -27.26
C GLY A 484 -15.71 10.22 -28.63
N VAL A 485 -16.27 9.06 -29.01
CA VAL A 485 -17.18 8.90 -30.16
C VAL A 485 -18.59 9.06 -29.65
N THR A 486 -19.26 10.16 -29.99
CA THR A 486 -20.66 10.47 -29.62
C THR A 486 -21.50 10.65 -30.88
N ARG A 487 -22.75 10.22 -30.88
CA ARG A 487 -23.72 10.41 -31.98
C ARG A 487 -24.93 11.10 -31.48
#